data_6cff54f52bf5579ede6b16ae049a6e8c
#
_entry.id   6cff54f52bf5579ede6b16ae049a6e8c
#
_cell.length_a   1.000
_cell.length_b   1.000
_cell.length_c   1.000
_cell.angle_alpha   90.00
_cell.angle_beta   90.00
_cell.angle_gamma   90.00
#
_symmetry.space_group_name_H-M   'P 1'
#
loop_
_entity.id
_entity.type
_entity.pdbx_description
1 polymer ?
#
loop_
_entity_poly.entity_id
_entity_poly.type
_entity_poly.pdbx_seq_one_letter_code
_entity_poly.pdbx_strand_id
1 'polypeptide(L)'
;MSSTHGITRADMQAVNLPRRRVVNRLMEGLATLSALIAVAALVVVVWSVARRGAPALNLDLITKTPVQFAIGPVKQGLANAFAGSVVLVGLATLMTVPIGILIAVYLTEFAAPSVRYAVSLALDVLNGIPAIVVAIFVYGLVVVGHGQSGWAGAFALACLMLPLVTRSTMEVLLLVPSSLREASLGLGVPRWRTTLSIVLPQTLGGIVTSTVLAVARVAGETAPLLFTSSLVGQNVSWAPNHALQSIPVAIYELSESPDPADHARAWAAALVLLLFILFTSLSARWLATRGHRRLSTAR
;
A
#
# COMPACT_ATOMS: atom_id res chain seq x y z
N MET A 1 -60.79 -1.16 -9.23
CA MET A 1 -60.75 -0.02 -8.29
C MET A 1 -59.46 -0.14 -7.48
N SER A 2 -58.43 0.52 -7.94
CA SER A 2 -57.09 0.52 -7.26
C SER A 2 -57.01 1.80 -6.44
N SER A 3 -57.04 1.68 -5.12
CA SER A 3 -56.86 2.81 -4.21
C SER A 3 -55.36 3.12 -4.11
N THR A 4 -54.89 4.09 -4.89
CA THR A 4 -53.61 4.76 -4.67
C THR A 4 -53.69 5.50 -3.33
N HIS A 5 -53.14 4.92 -2.25
CA HIS A 5 -52.90 5.63 -1.02
C HIS A 5 -51.81 6.69 -1.28
N GLY A 6 -52.29 7.91 -1.62
CA GLY A 6 -51.43 9.05 -1.67
C GLY A 6 -50.85 9.34 -0.28
N ILE A 7 -49.51 9.30 -0.16
CA ILE A 7 -48.81 9.73 1.05
C ILE A 7 -49.21 11.19 1.30
N THR A 8 -49.99 11.43 2.34
CA THR A 8 -50.42 12.76 2.70
C THR A 8 -49.28 13.57 3.33
N ARG A 9 -49.27 14.90 3.16
CA ARG A 9 -48.28 15.80 3.81
C ARG A 9 -48.26 15.64 5.32
N ALA A 10 -49.35 15.18 5.95
CA ALA A 10 -49.44 14.86 7.34
C ALA A 10 -48.58 13.67 7.76
N ASP A 11 -48.44 12.64 6.89
CA ASP A 11 -47.62 11.46 7.14
C ASP A 11 -46.12 11.81 7.13
N MET A 12 -45.71 12.87 6.45
CA MET A 12 -44.33 13.37 6.43
C MET A 12 -43.98 14.24 7.65
N GLN A 13 -44.97 14.73 8.41
CA GLN A 13 -44.75 15.60 9.60
C GLN A 13 -44.67 14.83 10.93
N ALA A 14 -45.07 13.57 10.97
CA ALA A 14 -45.12 12.76 12.20
C ALA A 14 -43.79 12.19 12.66
N VAL A 15 -42.66 12.54 12.07
CA VAL A 15 -41.37 12.01 12.44
C VAL A 15 -40.64 12.99 13.36
N ASN A 16 -40.41 12.57 14.60
CA ASN A 16 -39.64 13.20 15.71
C ASN A 16 -38.40 14.00 15.25
N LEU A 17 -38.62 15.11 14.54
CA LEU A 17 -37.60 16.02 14.01
C LEU A 17 -36.60 16.51 15.08
N PRO A 18 -37.04 16.89 16.32
CA PRO A 18 -36.11 17.33 17.35
C PRO A 18 -35.18 16.20 17.82
N ARG A 19 -35.70 14.99 18.03
CA ARG A 19 -34.88 13.83 18.41
C ARG A 19 -33.88 13.45 17.32
N ARG A 20 -34.28 13.47 16.07
CA ARG A 20 -33.37 13.20 14.92
C ARG A 20 -32.26 14.25 14.85
N ARG A 21 -32.58 15.55 15.08
CA ARG A 21 -31.56 16.61 15.11
C ARG A 21 -30.55 16.43 16.25
N VAL A 22 -31.02 16.04 17.42
CA VAL A 22 -30.14 15.76 18.57
C VAL A 22 -29.24 14.55 18.28
N VAL A 23 -29.82 13.45 17.81
CA VAL A 23 -29.05 12.25 17.44
C VAL A 23 -28.04 12.56 16.33
N ASN A 24 -28.43 13.32 15.29
CA ASN A 24 -27.51 13.71 14.23
C ASN A 24 -26.34 14.54 14.76
N ARG A 25 -26.59 15.55 15.59
CA ARG A 25 -25.53 16.37 16.20
C ARG A 25 -24.61 15.53 17.09
N LEU A 26 -25.18 14.59 17.86
CA LEU A 26 -24.37 13.66 18.67
C LEU A 26 -23.49 12.77 17.79
N MET A 27 -24.04 12.21 16.69
CA MET A 27 -23.27 11.38 15.76
C MET A 27 -22.19 12.20 15.02
N GLU A 28 -22.51 13.42 14.58
CA GLU A 28 -21.54 14.35 13.99
C GLU A 28 -20.44 14.70 15.00
N GLY A 29 -20.79 14.98 16.25
CA GLY A 29 -19.83 15.25 17.34
C GLY A 29 -18.93 14.06 17.62
N LEU A 30 -19.48 12.84 17.73
CA LEU A 30 -18.72 11.60 17.91
C LEU A 30 -17.80 11.30 16.73
N ALA A 31 -18.30 11.46 15.50
CA ALA A 31 -17.48 11.27 14.30
C ALA A 31 -16.32 12.27 14.23
N THR A 32 -16.61 13.56 14.53
CA THR A 32 -15.57 14.59 14.58
C THR A 32 -14.54 14.32 15.68
N LEU A 33 -14.99 13.93 16.87
CA LEU A 33 -14.09 13.56 17.97
C LEU A 33 -13.20 12.37 17.60
N SER A 34 -13.78 11.33 17.01
CA SER A 34 -13.02 10.16 16.54
C SER A 34 -11.97 10.53 15.49
N ALA A 35 -12.32 11.40 14.55
CA ALA A 35 -11.39 11.92 13.56
C ALA A 35 -10.26 12.74 14.20
N LEU A 36 -10.58 13.61 15.17
CA LEU A 36 -9.58 14.38 15.90
C LEU A 36 -8.62 13.49 16.71
N ILE A 37 -9.13 12.46 17.37
CA ILE A 37 -8.29 11.48 18.10
C ILE A 37 -7.35 10.77 17.15
N ALA A 38 -7.83 10.31 15.98
CA ALA A 38 -7.00 9.64 14.99
C ALA A 38 -5.89 10.55 14.44
N VAL A 39 -6.24 11.82 14.15
CA VAL A 39 -5.25 12.83 13.71
C VAL A 39 -4.25 13.14 14.82
N ALA A 40 -4.71 13.31 16.06
CA ALA A 40 -3.82 13.55 17.20
C ALA A 40 -2.84 12.40 17.43
N ALA A 41 -3.31 11.15 17.36
CA ALA A 41 -2.45 9.96 17.46
C ALA A 41 -1.38 9.95 16.35
N LEU A 42 -1.77 10.23 15.11
CA LEU A 42 -0.84 10.33 13.99
C LEU A 42 0.21 11.43 14.21
N VAL A 43 -0.21 12.61 14.65
CA VAL A 43 0.70 13.74 14.94
C VAL A 43 1.67 13.37 16.07
N VAL A 44 1.22 12.71 17.13
CA VAL A 44 2.09 12.26 18.23
C VAL A 44 3.14 11.26 17.74
N VAL A 45 2.75 10.29 16.89
CA VAL A 45 3.69 9.32 16.31
C VAL A 45 4.72 10.03 15.44
N VAL A 46 4.28 10.85 14.49
CA VAL A 46 5.17 11.59 13.57
C VAL A 46 6.12 12.49 14.34
N TRP A 47 5.60 13.23 15.33
CA TRP A 47 6.40 14.10 16.19
C TRP A 47 7.43 13.32 17.01
N SER A 48 7.03 12.18 17.60
CA SER A 48 7.92 11.32 18.38
C SER A 48 9.08 10.79 17.54
N VAL A 49 8.77 10.27 16.32
CA VAL A 49 9.77 9.79 15.38
C VAL A 49 10.70 10.92 14.92
N ALA A 50 10.13 12.07 14.57
CA ALA A 50 10.92 13.23 14.15
C ALA A 50 11.85 13.73 15.25
N ARG A 51 11.34 13.91 16.48
CA ARG A 51 12.13 14.40 17.61
C ARG A 51 13.30 13.48 17.97
N ARG A 52 13.08 12.15 17.91
CA ARG A 52 14.10 11.15 18.29
C ARG A 52 15.04 10.82 17.12
N GLY A 53 14.52 10.84 15.89
CA GLY A 53 15.30 10.48 14.70
C GLY A 53 16.15 11.63 14.14
N ALA A 54 15.69 12.89 14.23
CA ALA A 54 16.40 14.02 13.64
C ALA A 54 17.83 14.21 14.15
N PRO A 55 18.18 14.05 15.45
CA PRO A 55 19.55 14.22 15.93
C PRO A 55 20.55 13.22 15.35
N ALA A 56 20.09 12.00 14.99
CA ALA A 56 20.94 10.95 14.42
C ALA A 56 20.88 10.90 12.88
N LEU A 57 20.10 11.81 12.26
CA LEU A 57 19.98 11.90 10.81
C LEU A 57 21.23 12.57 10.24
N ASN A 58 22.07 11.77 9.57
CA ASN A 58 23.28 12.24 8.90
C ASN A 58 23.48 11.48 7.58
N LEU A 59 24.37 11.98 6.72
CA LEU A 59 24.66 11.31 5.44
C LEU A 59 25.32 9.95 5.63
N ASP A 60 26.06 9.75 6.72
CA ASP A 60 26.67 8.46 7.04
C ASP A 60 25.62 7.37 7.20
N LEU A 61 24.42 7.67 7.71
CA LEU A 61 23.30 6.72 7.83
C LEU A 61 22.94 6.05 6.49
N ILE A 62 22.98 6.81 5.40
CA ILE A 62 22.56 6.32 4.08
C ILE A 62 23.75 5.80 3.26
N THR A 63 24.97 6.32 3.50
CA THR A 63 26.15 6.02 2.69
C THR A 63 27.09 4.98 3.28
N LYS A 64 27.04 4.78 4.59
CA LYS A 64 27.89 3.80 5.27
C LYS A 64 27.15 2.49 5.53
N THR A 65 27.90 1.43 5.67
CA THR A 65 27.39 0.11 6.05
C THR A 65 27.53 -0.13 7.55
N PRO A 66 26.74 -1.06 8.13
CA PRO A 66 26.93 -1.46 9.53
C PRO A 66 28.26 -2.20 9.70
N VAL A 67 28.89 -2.04 10.85
CA VAL A 67 30.11 -2.76 11.23
C VAL A 67 29.78 -3.60 12.45
N GLN A 68 29.91 -4.94 12.35
CA GLN A 68 29.53 -5.85 13.43
C GLN A 68 30.47 -5.80 14.64
N PHE A 69 31.74 -5.51 14.42
CA PHE A 69 32.76 -5.45 15.50
C PHE A 69 33.54 -4.14 15.34
N ALA A 70 33.00 -3.07 15.88
CA ALA A 70 33.73 -1.81 15.92
C ALA A 70 34.55 -1.67 17.20
N ILE A 71 35.86 -1.65 17.06
CA ILE A 71 36.77 -1.27 18.16
C ILE A 71 37.01 0.25 18.05
N GLY A 72 36.22 1.04 18.81
CA GLY A 72 36.29 2.50 18.82
C GLY A 72 35.15 3.20 18.05
N PRO A 73 35.15 4.54 17.96
CA PRO A 73 34.08 5.32 17.31
C PRO A 73 34.17 5.19 15.80
N VAL A 74 33.46 4.23 15.25
CA VAL A 74 33.34 4.03 13.78
C VAL A 74 32.04 4.61 13.27
N LYS A 75 32.13 5.38 12.19
CA LYS A 75 30.95 5.88 11.50
C LYS A 75 30.22 4.73 10.81
N GLN A 76 29.02 4.46 11.26
CA GLN A 76 28.19 3.34 10.79
C GLN A 76 26.89 3.89 10.18
N GLY A 77 26.33 3.15 9.22
CA GLY A 77 25.07 3.48 8.57
C GLY A 77 24.27 2.22 8.20
N LEU A 78 23.33 2.39 7.30
CA LEU A 78 22.37 1.37 6.87
C LEU A 78 22.27 1.32 5.33
N ALA A 79 23.35 1.67 4.61
CA ALA A 79 23.38 1.69 3.15
C ALA A 79 22.92 0.35 2.52
N ASN A 80 23.30 -0.76 3.13
CA ASN A 80 22.87 -2.11 2.73
C ASN A 80 21.34 -2.28 2.84
N ALA A 81 20.73 -1.80 3.93
CA ALA A 81 19.28 -1.89 4.13
C ALA A 81 18.50 -0.96 3.18
N PHE A 82 19.04 0.21 2.86
CA PHE A 82 18.46 1.08 1.83
C PHE A 82 18.50 0.44 0.45
N ALA A 83 19.65 -0.09 0.03
CA ALA A 83 19.80 -0.79 -1.23
C ALA A 83 18.89 -2.03 -1.30
N GLY A 84 18.90 -2.85 -0.25
CA GLY A 84 18.06 -4.04 -0.17
C GLY A 84 16.57 -3.72 -0.22
N SER A 85 16.10 -2.67 0.47
CA SER A 85 14.69 -2.23 0.36
C SER A 85 14.31 -1.86 -1.07
N VAL A 86 15.18 -1.13 -1.77
CA VAL A 86 14.92 -0.75 -3.18
C VAL A 86 14.81 -1.98 -4.06
N VAL A 87 15.71 -2.96 -3.91
CA VAL A 87 15.68 -4.21 -4.69
C VAL A 87 14.44 -5.03 -4.36
N LEU A 88 14.17 -5.28 -3.07
CA LEU A 88 13.05 -6.10 -2.62
C LEU A 88 11.70 -5.53 -3.04
N VAL A 89 11.47 -4.25 -2.78
CA VAL A 89 10.22 -3.57 -3.14
C VAL A 89 10.11 -3.39 -4.64
N GLY A 90 11.21 -3.09 -5.33
CA GLY A 90 11.26 -2.98 -6.79
C GLY A 90 10.88 -4.29 -7.48
N LEU A 91 11.48 -5.40 -7.08
CA LEU A 91 11.16 -6.73 -7.61
C LEU A 91 9.72 -7.16 -7.28
N ALA A 92 9.26 -6.95 -6.05
CA ALA A 92 7.87 -7.22 -5.67
C ALA A 92 6.89 -6.42 -6.54
N THR A 93 7.18 -5.15 -6.78
CA THR A 93 6.38 -4.27 -7.65
C THR A 93 6.37 -4.78 -9.09
N LEU A 94 7.54 -5.13 -9.63
CA LEU A 94 7.68 -5.64 -10.99
C LEU A 94 6.91 -6.97 -11.20
N MET A 95 6.89 -7.83 -10.19
CA MET A 95 6.12 -9.08 -10.22
C MET A 95 4.61 -8.82 -10.10
N THR A 96 4.22 -7.94 -9.19
CA THR A 96 2.82 -7.80 -8.77
C THR A 96 2.01 -6.90 -9.69
N VAL A 97 2.57 -5.76 -10.10
CA VAL A 97 1.78 -4.72 -10.80
C VAL A 97 1.23 -5.21 -12.14
N PRO A 98 2.02 -5.83 -13.03
CA PRO A 98 1.48 -6.35 -14.28
C PRO A 98 0.39 -7.40 -14.05
N ILE A 99 0.64 -8.36 -13.16
CA ILE A 99 -0.28 -9.46 -12.87
C ILE A 99 -1.56 -8.91 -12.23
N GLY A 100 -1.46 -8.02 -11.24
CA GLY A 100 -2.60 -7.44 -10.55
C GLY A 100 -3.49 -6.61 -11.47
N ILE A 101 -2.89 -5.81 -12.36
CA ILE A 101 -3.65 -5.04 -13.37
C ILE A 101 -4.36 -5.98 -14.36
N LEU A 102 -3.69 -7.02 -14.85
CA LEU A 102 -4.29 -7.99 -15.77
C LEU A 102 -5.46 -8.74 -15.12
N ILE A 103 -5.30 -9.18 -13.87
CA ILE A 103 -6.39 -9.81 -13.10
C ILE A 103 -7.56 -8.82 -12.95
N ALA A 104 -7.29 -7.58 -12.56
CA ALA A 104 -8.32 -6.56 -12.38
C ALA A 104 -9.10 -6.29 -13.67
N VAL A 105 -8.39 -6.12 -14.80
CA VAL A 105 -9.00 -5.92 -16.12
C VAL A 105 -9.84 -7.15 -16.51
N TYR A 106 -9.31 -8.35 -16.34
CA TYR A 106 -10.06 -9.56 -16.64
C TYR A 106 -11.35 -9.66 -15.82
N LEU A 107 -11.27 -9.42 -14.52
CA LEU A 107 -12.41 -9.51 -13.61
C LEU A 107 -13.48 -8.44 -13.88
N THR A 108 -13.08 -7.23 -14.28
CA THR A 108 -14.02 -6.13 -14.51
C THR A 108 -14.67 -6.17 -15.89
N GLU A 109 -13.89 -6.53 -16.93
CA GLU A 109 -14.33 -6.37 -18.31
C GLU A 109 -14.74 -7.69 -19.00
N PHE A 110 -14.22 -8.84 -18.55
CA PHE A 110 -14.37 -10.10 -19.29
C PHE A 110 -14.96 -11.26 -18.48
N ALA A 111 -14.73 -11.30 -17.16
CA ALA A 111 -15.08 -12.44 -16.34
C ALA A 111 -16.60 -12.65 -16.19
N ALA A 112 -17.03 -13.90 -16.25
CA ALA A 112 -18.38 -14.30 -15.86
C ALA A 112 -18.63 -13.96 -14.37
N PRO A 113 -19.89 -13.71 -13.96
CA PRO A 113 -20.20 -13.33 -12.57
C PRO A 113 -19.69 -14.32 -11.53
N SER A 114 -19.76 -15.63 -11.82
CA SER A 114 -19.27 -16.70 -10.94
C SER A 114 -17.76 -16.65 -10.73
N VAL A 115 -16.99 -16.45 -11.82
CA VAL A 115 -15.53 -16.32 -11.77
C VAL A 115 -15.14 -15.07 -11.01
N ARG A 116 -15.79 -13.94 -11.33
CA ARG A 116 -15.58 -12.66 -10.62
C ARG A 116 -15.79 -12.84 -9.12
N TYR A 117 -16.89 -13.47 -8.72
CA TYR A 117 -17.20 -13.71 -7.31
C TYR A 117 -16.13 -14.57 -6.64
N ALA A 118 -15.77 -15.72 -7.23
CA ALA A 118 -14.81 -16.66 -6.65
C ALA A 118 -13.41 -16.03 -6.49
N VAL A 119 -12.90 -15.36 -7.55
CA VAL A 119 -11.58 -14.71 -7.49
C VAL A 119 -11.59 -13.50 -6.56
N SER A 120 -12.68 -12.73 -6.54
CA SER A 120 -12.83 -11.61 -5.60
C SER A 120 -12.81 -12.10 -4.15
N LEU A 121 -13.50 -13.20 -3.84
CA LEU A 121 -13.46 -13.81 -2.51
C LEU A 121 -12.04 -14.27 -2.15
N ALA A 122 -11.33 -14.91 -3.08
CA ALA A 122 -9.93 -15.32 -2.85
C ALA A 122 -9.01 -14.11 -2.56
N LEU A 123 -9.17 -13.00 -3.30
CA LEU A 123 -8.42 -11.76 -3.04
C LEU A 123 -8.76 -11.15 -1.68
N ASP A 124 -10.03 -11.22 -1.25
CA ASP A 124 -10.45 -10.72 0.06
C ASP A 124 -9.87 -11.58 1.19
N VAL A 125 -9.87 -12.90 1.03
CA VAL A 125 -9.22 -13.83 1.97
C VAL A 125 -7.73 -13.55 2.07
N LEU A 126 -7.03 -13.43 0.92
CA LEU A 126 -5.59 -13.10 0.90
C LEU A 126 -5.30 -11.77 1.59
N ASN A 127 -6.15 -10.76 1.39
CA ASN A 127 -5.97 -9.45 2.04
C ASN A 127 -6.23 -9.49 3.56
N GLY A 128 -7.01 -10.47 4.03
CA GLY A 128 -7.30 -10.70 5.45
C GLY A 128 -6.26 -11.57 6.17
N ILE A 129 -5.39 -12.27 5.45
CA ILE A 129 -4.37 -13.13 6.06
C ILE A 129 -3.29 -12.26 6.74
N PRO A 130 -2.92 -12.55 8.01
CA PRO A 130 -1.81 -11.87 8.66
C PRO A 130 -0.50 -12.03 7.87
N ALA A 131 0.26 -10.94 7.71
CA ALA A 131 1.51 -10.94 6.94
C ALA A 131 2.52 -12.02 7.38
N ILE A 132 2.54 -12.33 8.69
CA ILE A 132 3.41 -13.38 9.24
C ILE A 132 3.05 -14.78 8.74
N VAL A 133 1.78 -15.06 8.48
CA VAL A 133 1.33 -16.35 7.94
C VAL A 133 1.82 -16.52 6.51
N VAL A 134 1.74 -15.46 5.70
CA VAL A 134 2.32 -15.44 4.35
C VAL A 134 3.83 -15.61 4.41
N ALA A 135 4.49 -14.98 5.39
CA ALA A 135 5.93 -15.12 5.62
C ALA A 135 6.34 -16.57 5.85
N ILE A 136 5.66 -17.26 6.78
CA ILE A 136 5.93 -18.66 7.12
C ILE A 136 5.62 -19.58 5.93
N PHE A 137 4.54 -19.32 5.19
CA PHE A 137 4.22 -20.07 3.98
C PHE A 137 5.34 -19.95 2.93
N VAL A 138 5.79 -18.73 2.63
CA VAL A 138 6.89 -18.52 1.66
C VAL A 138 8.20 -19.07 2.18
N TYR A 139 8.46 -18.96 3.49
CA TYR A 139 9.63 -19.59 4.11
C TYR A 139 9.63 -21.10 3.87
N GLY A 140 8.53 -21.79 4.16
CA GLY A 140 8.42 -23.23 3.95
C GLY A 140 8.52 -23.64 2.49
N LEU A 141 7.97 -22.83 1.57
CA LEU A 141 7.94 -23.15 0.15
C LEU A 141 9.25 -22.85 -0.59
N VAL A 142 9.91 -21.73 -0.25
CA VAL A 142 11.02 -21.18 -1.03
C VAL A 142 12.34 -21.22 -0.28
N VAL A 143 12.32 -20.94 1.03
CA VAL A 143 13.58 -20.78 1.82
C VAL A 143 14.10 -22.11 2.35
N VAL A 144 13.20 -23.01 2.77
CA VAL A 144 13.60 -24.34 3.27
C VAL A 144 14.30 -25.11 2.15
N GLY A 145 15.55 -25.50 2.41
CA GLY A 145 16.39 -26.22 1.46
C GLY A 145 17.18 -25.35 0.45
N HIS A 146 16.84 -24.05 0.30
CA HIS A 146 17.52 -23.14 -0.64
C HIS A 146 18.21 -21.95 0.07
N GLY A 147 17.81 -21.65 1.28
CA GLY A 147 18.29 -20.48 2.04
C GLY A 147 17.50 -19.21 1.75
N GLN A 148 17.75 -18.20 2.58
CA GLN A 148 17.16 -16.87 2.42
C GLN A 148 17.75 -16.16 1.19
N SER A 149 16.90 -15.39 0.48
CA SER A 149 17.31 -14.63 -0.69
C SER A 149 16.42 -13.42 -0.91
N GLY A 150 16.90 -12.44 -1.69
CA GLY A 150 16.10 -11.31 -2.13
C GLY A 150 14.90 -11.73 -3.00
N TRP A 151 15.03 -12.82 -3.77
CA TRP A 151 13.90 -13.37 -4.54
C TRP A 151 12.79 -13.89 -3.62
N ALA A 152 13.14 -14.63 -2.56
CA ALA A 152 12.16 -15.11 -1.58
C ALA A 152 11.47 -13.94 -0.85
N GLY A 153 12.24 -12.92 -0.47
CA GLY A 153 11.70 -11.70 0.13
C GLY A 153 10.77 -10.93 -0.81
N ALA A 154 11.20 -10.73 -2.05
CA ALA A 154 10.38 -10.06 -3.06
C ALA A 154 9.08 -10.83 -3.36
N PHE A 155 9.13 -12.17 -3.43
CA PHE A 155 7.97 -13.01 -3.62
C PHE A 155 7.00 -12.93 -2.44
N ALA A 156 7.50 -12.93 -1.21
CA ALA A 156 6.66 -12.77 -0.02
C ALA A 156 5.94 -11.40 0.00
N LEU A 157 6.66 -10.32 -0.34
CA LEU A 157 6.07 -9.00 -0.51
C LEU A 157 5.05 -8.96 -1.67
N ALA A 158 5.34 -9.64 -2.78
CA ALA A 158 4.45 -9.72 -3.94
C ALA A 158 3.12 -10.41 -3.59
N CYS A 159 3.15 -11.48 -2.80
CA CYS A 159 1.95 -12.15 -2.31
C CYS A 159 1.03 -11.19 -1.51
N LEU A 160 1.59 -10.33 -0.67
CA LEU A 160 0.83 -9.34 0.09
C LEU A 160 0.35 -8.16 -0.78
N MET A 161 1.15 -7.77 -1.75
CA MET A 161 0.87 -6.62 -2.62
C MET A 161 -0.19 -6.95 -3.68
N LEU A 162 -0.27 -8.20 -4.15
CA LEU A 162 -1.14 -8.62 -5.23
C LEU A 162 -2.63 -8.31 -5.00
N PRO A 163 -3.24 -8.69 -3.87
CA PRO A 163 -4.65 -8.38 -3.63
C PRO A 163 -4.89 -6.87 -3.52
N LEU A 164 -3.94 -6.10 -2.97
CA LEU A 164 -4.05 -4.65 -2.86
C LEU A 164 -4.09 -3.98 -4.23
N VAL A 165 -3.13 -4.29 -5.11
CA VAL A 165 -3.05 -3.73 -6.46
C VAL A 165 -4.26 -4.15 -7.29
N THR A 166 -4.65 -5.42 -7.22
CA THR A 166 -5.80 -5.93 -7.98
C THR A 166 -7.08 -5.24 -7.57
N ARG A 167 -7.38 -5.17 -6.27
CA ARG A 167 -8.60 -4.55 -5.74
C ARG A 167 -8.68 -3.07 -6.08
N SER A 168 -7.64 -2.32 -5.79
CA SER A 168 -7.62 -0.89 -6.08
C SER A 168 -7.72 -0.58 -7.58
N THR A 169 -7.12 -1.42 -8.42
CA THR A 169 -7.27 -1.31 -9.88
C THR A 169 -8.71 -1.61 -10.31
N MET A 170 -9.35 -2.66 -9.76
CA MET A 170 -10.77 -2.95 -10.04
C MET A 170 -11.68 -1.77 -9.69
N GLU A 171 -11.49 -1.17 -8.51
CA GLU A 171 -12.26 -0.01 -8.06
C GLU A 171 -12.12 1.16 -9.04
N VAL A 172 -10.90 1.45 -9.48
CA VAL A 172 -10.63 2.52 -10.44
C VAL A 172 -11.26 2.24 -11.82
N LEU A 173 -11.19 0.99 -12.30
CA LEU A 173 -11.82 0.58 -13.57
C LEU A 173 -13.35 0.71 -13.52
N LEU A 174 -13.98 0.44 -12.38
CA LEU A 174 -15.42 0.56 -12.17
C LEU A 174 -15.92 2.01 -12.14
N LEU A 175 -15.04 3.00 -11.97
CA LEU A 175 -15.42 4.43 -12.05
C LEU A 175 -15.74 4.89 -13.48
N VAL A 176 -15.32 4.13 -14.50
CA VAL A 176 -15.65 4.45 -15.89
C VAL A 176 -17.14 4.17 -16.15
N PRO A 177 -17.94 5.15 -16.61
CA PRO A 177 -19.37 4.95 -16.86
C PRO A 177 -19.66 3.83 -17.87
N SER A 178 -20.71 3.03 -17.61
CA SER A 178 -21.13 1.94 -18.51
C SER A 178 -21.57 2.49 -19.88
N SER A 179 -22.12 3.71 -19.92
CA SER A 179 -22.52 4.37 -21.14
C SER A 179 -21.41 4.53 -22.18
N LEU A 180 -20.16 4.75 -21.74
CA LEU A 180 -19.01 4.83 -22.64
C LEU A 180 -18.66 3.45 -23.24
N ARG A 181 -18.79 2.39 -22.44
CA ARG A 181 -18.60 1.02 -22.92
C ARG A 181 -19.68 0.62 -23.92
N GLU A 182 -20.93 0.93 -23.60
CA GLU A 182 -22.11 0.64 -24.46
C GLU A 182 -22.04 1.42 -25.78
N ALA A 183 -21.68 2.70 -25.73
CA ALA A 183 -21.51 3.53 -26.94
C ALA A 183 -20.42 2.96 -27.86
N SER A 184 -19.30 2.54 -27.30
CA SER A 184 -18.21 1.93 -28.08
C SER A 184 -18.64 0.60 -28.73
N LEU A 185 -19.36 -0.25 -27.97
CA LEU A 185 -19.90 -1.51 -28.48
C LEU A 185 -20.98 -1.27 -29.55
N GLY A 186 -21.83 -0.25 -29.39
CA GLY A 186 -22.83 0.15 -30.38
C GLY A 186 -22.22 0.61 -31.70
N LEU A 187 -20.99 1.14 -31.69
CA LEU A 187 -20.22 1.49 -32.90
C LEU A 187 -19.49 0.27 -33.50
N GLY A 188 -19.72 -0.96 -32.98
CA GLY A 188 -19.09 -2.18 -33.48
C GLY A 188 -17.65 -2.41 -33.00
N VAL A 189 -17.16 -1.63 -32.05
CA VAL A 189 -15.80 -1.80 -31.50
C VAL A 189 -15.78 -3.03 -30.59
N PRO A 190 -14.88 -4.00 -30.76
CA PRO A 190 -14.82 -5.19 -29.90
C PRO A 190 -14.38 -4.82 -28.46
N ARG A 191 -14.83 -5.61 -27.47
CA ARG A 191 -14.61 -5.37 -26.03
C ARG A 191 -13.15 -5.11 -25.67
N TRP A 192 -12.22 -5.92 -26.16
CA TRP A 192 -10.80 -5.75 -25.87
C TRP A 192 -10.24 -4.40 -26.33
N ARG A 193 -10.69 -3.91 -27.50
CA ARG A 193 -10.28 -2.61 -28.03
C ARG A 193 -10.92 -1.46 -27.23
N THR A 194 -12.17 -1.59 -26.83
CA THR A 194 -12.83 -0.64 -25.90
C THR A 194 -12.03 -0.54 -24.60
N THR A 195 -11.64 -1.68 -24.04
CA THR A 195 -10.85 -1.71 -22.79
C THR A 195 -9.50 -1.01 -22.95
N LEU A 196 -8.74 -1.32 -24.02
CA LEU A 196 -7.41 -0.75 -24.24
C LEU A 196 -7.43 0.72 -24.64
N SER A 197 -8.42 1.13 -25.46
CA SER A 197 -8.44 2.48 -26.05
C SER A 197 -9.28 3.50 -25.27
N ILE A 198 -10.24 3.05 -24.45
CA ILE A 198 -11.16 3.93 -23.72
C ILE A 198 -10.99 3.74 -22.21
N VAL A 199 -11.16 2.51 -21.71
CA VAL A 199 -11.20 2.26 -20.25
C VAL A 199 -9.84 2.49 -19.62
N LEU A 200 -8.80 1.79 -20.09
CA LEU A 200 -7.45 1.87 -19.51
C LEU A 200 -6.86 3.29 -19.56
N PRO A 201 -6.89 4.04 -20.67
CA PRO A 201 -6.33 5.38 -20.70
C PRO A 201 -7.01 6.35 -19.72
N GLN A 202 -8.33 6.22 -19.52
CA GLN A 202 -9.06 7.05 -18.56
C GLN A 202 -8.74 6.72 -17.11
N THR A 203 -8.34 5.50 -16.83
CA THR A 203 -8.07 4.98 -15.48
C THR A 203 -6.59 4.97 -15.10
N LEU A 204 -5.67 5.19 -16.04
CA LEU A 204 -4.23 5.15 -15.81
C LEU A 204 -3.78 5.98 -14.60
N GLY A 205 -4.28 7.21 -14.47
CA GLY A 205 -3.93 8.08 -13.34
C GLY A 205 -4.33 7.48 -11.99
N GLY A 206 -5.51 6.86 -11.92
CA GLY A 206 -5.99 6.17 -10.72
C GLY A 206 -5.19 4.89 -10.43
N ILE A 207 -4.90 4.10 -11.47
CA ILE A 207 -4.09 2.87 -11.35
C ILE A 207 -2.68 3.19 -10.85
N VAL A 208 -2.02 4.19 -11.43
CA VAL A 208 -0.68 4.62 -10.96
C VAL A 208 -0.74 5.08 -9.51
N THR A 209 -1.73 5.89 -9.14
CA THR A 209 -1.87 6.38 -7.78
C THR A 209 -2.08 5.25 -6.78
N SER A 210 -2.97 4.31 -7.06
CA SER A 210 -3.24 3.18 -6.18
C SER A 210 -2.04 2.23 -6.08
N THR A 211 -1.32 2.03 -7.19
CA THR A 211 -0.08 1.26 -7.21
C THR A 211 1.00 1.89 -6.33
N VAL A 212 1.22 3.21 -6.42
CA VAL A 212 2.19 3.91 -5.57
C VAL A 212 1.83 3.81 -4.10
N LEU A 213 0.54 3.86 -3.75
CA LEU A 213 0.08 3.66 -2.37
C LEU A 213 0.31 2.21 -1.89
N ALA A 214 0.11 1.22 -2.76
CA ALA A 214 0.41 -0.17 -2.44
C ALA A 214 1.92 -0.40 -2.22
N VAL A 215 2.77 0.19 -3.06
CA VAL A 215 4.23 0.18 -2.91
C VAL A 215 4.65 0.82 -1.59
N ALA A 216 4.12 2.01 -1.27
CA ALA A 216 4.43 2.71 -0.03
C ALA A 216 4.07 1.88 1.21
N ARG A 217 2.94 1.17 1.18
CA ARG A 217 2.50 0.27 2.25
C ARG A 217 3.46 -0.91 2.41
N VAL A 218 3.76 -1.61 1.32
CA VAL A 218 4.61 -2.82 1.32
C VAL A 218 6.07 -2.49 1.66
N ALA A 219 6.54 -1.28 1.34
CA ALA A 219 7.89 -0.83 1.72
C ALA A 219 8.11 -0.76 3.25
N GLY A 220 7.03 -0.69 4.04
CA GLY A 220 7.08 -0.73 5.50
C GLY A 220 6.89 -2.12 6.13
N GLU A 221 6.68 -3.17 5.34
CA GLU A 221 6.42 -4.51 5.85
C GLU A 221 7.71 -5.17 6.39
N THR A 222 7.64 -5.65 7.64
CA THR A 222 8.78 -6.26 8.34
C THR A 222 8.67 -7.79 8.37
N ALA A 223 7.51 -8.31 8.79
CA ALA A 223 7.34 -9.73 9.08
C ALA A 223 7.69 -10.67 7.90
N PRO A 224 7.26 -10.42 6.65
CA PRO A 224 7.61 -11.30 5.55
C PRO A 224 9.13 -11.36 5.30
N LEU A 225 9.80 -10.23 5.43
CA LEU A 225 11.24 -10.14 5.16
C LEU A 225 12.10 -10.75 6.27
N LEU A 226 11.62 -10.72 7.51
CA LEU A 226 12.32 -11.32 8.65
C LEU A 226 12.57 -12.82 8.46
N PHE A 227 11.63 -13.53 7.81
CA PHE A 227 11.74 -14.97 7.54
C PHE A 227 12.41 -15.28 6.21
N THR A 228 12.30 -14.40 5.22
CA THR A 228 12.67 -14.72 3.83
C THR A 228 13.94 -14.03 3.36
N SER A 229 14.34 -12.90 3.97
CA SER A 229 15.49 -12.10 3.56
C SER A 229 15.94 -11.18 4.70
N SER A 230 16.50 -11.74 5.78
CA SER A 230 16.86 -10.98 6.99
C SER A 230 18.35 -11.06 7.37
N LEU A 231 19.23 -11.60 6.52
CA LEU A 231 20.65 -11.68 6.84
C LEU A 231 21.27 -10.27 6.94
N VAL A 232 21.91 -10.01 8.07
CA VAL A 232 22.66 -8.77 8.30
C VAL A 232 23.95 -8.82 7.45
N GLY A 233 23.84 -8.29 6.24
CA GLY A 233 25.01 -8.12 5.37
C GLY A 233 25.76 -6.84 5.72
N GLN A 234 27.07 -6.91 5.85
CA GLN A 234 27.93 -5.73 6.04
C GLN A 234 28.14 -4.95 4.73
N ASN A 235 27.88 -5.57 3.59
CA ASN A 235 28.14 -4.99 2.28
C ASN A 235 26.82 -4.58 1.59
N VAL A 236 26.88 -3.51 0.81
CA VAL A 236 25.79 -3.15 -0.11
C VAL A 236 25.76 -4.18 -1.23
N SER A 237 24.64 -4.87 -1.37
CA SER A 237 24.40 -5.81 -2.47
C SER A 237 23.13 -5.43 -3.22
N TRP A 238 23.20 -5.47 -4.54
CA TRP A 238 22.08 -5.30 -5.47
C TRP A 238 21.62 -6.63 -6.08
N ALA A 239 22.33 -7.72 -5.74
CA ALA A 239 22.03 -9.04 -6.27
C ALA A 239 20.96 -9.75 -5.42
N PRO A 240 19.81 -10.11 -6.00
CA PRO A 240 18.71 -10.75 -5.24
C PRO A 240 18.95 -12.24 -4.95
N ASN A 241 20.06 -12.81 -5.43
CA ASN A 241 20.40 -14.23 -5.20
C ASN A 241 20.84 -14.52 -3.76
N HIS A 242 21.15 -13.48 -3.00
CA HIS A 242 21.51 -13.55 -1.58
C HIS A 242 20.46 -12.85 -0.75
N ALA A 243 20.40 -13.13 0.55
CA ALA A 243 19.57 -12.40 1.46
C ALA A 243 19.96 -10.92 1.50
N LEU A 244 18.96 -10.06 1.42
CA LEU A 244 19.10 -8.61 1.44
C LEU A 244 18.41 -8.08 2.70
N GLN A 245 19.11 -7.22 3.43
CA GLN A 245 18.50 -6.52 4.56
C GLN A 245 17.55 -5.43 4.05
N SER A 246 16.46 -5.19 4.75
CA SER A 246 15.54 -4.08 4.46
C SER A 246 15.52 -3.07 5.59
N ILE A 247 15.09 -1.83 5.30
CA ILE A 247 14.98 -0.78 6.33
C ILE A 247 14.06 -1.21 7.49
N PRO A 248 12.85 -1.77 7.27
CA PRO A 248 11.99 -2.23 8.36
C PRO A 248 12.65 -3.31 9.23
N VAL A 249 13.34 -4.27 8.63
CA VAL A 249 14.06 -5.32 9.36
C VAL A 249 15.25 -4.73 10.13
N ALA A 250 16.01 -3.81 9.53
CA ALA A 250 17.10 -3.12 10.21
C ALA A 250 16.62 -2.29 11.42
N ILE A 251 15.47 -1.59 11.29
CA ILE A 251 14.85 -0.89 12.43
C ILE A 251 14.51 -1.85 13.54
N TYR A 252 13.92 -3.01 13.22
CA TYR A 252 13.56 -4.03 14.19
C TYR A 252 14.81 -4.54 14.93
N GLU A 253 15.83 -4.97 14.20
CA GLU A 253 17.08 -5.49 14.76
C GLU A 253 17.81 -4.46 15.65
N LEU A 254 17.90 -3.20 15.18
CA LEU A 254 18.53 -2.12 15.95
C LEU A 254 17.72 -1.74 17.21
N SER A 255 16.41 -1.96 17.19
CA SER A 255 15.56 -1.70 18.36
C SER A 255 15.73 -2.74 19.48
N GLU A 256 16.18 -3.94 19.12
CA GLU A 256 16.48 -5.04 20.06
C GLU A 256 17.93 -4.98 20.60
N SER A 257 18.76 -4.12 20.02
CA SER A 257 20.17 -3.97 20.43
C SER A 257 20.29 -3.36 21.84
N PRO A 258 21.23 -3.81 22.66
CA PRO A 258 21.51 -3.19 23.96
C PRO A 258 22.25 -1.84 23.84
N ASP A 259 22.74 -1.46 22.65
CA ASP A 259 23.50 -0.21 22.42
C ASP A 259 22.55 0.98 22.18
N PRO A 260 22.62 2.04 23.02
CA PRO A 260 21.85 3.27 22.77
C PRO A 260 22.11 3.95 21.42
N ALA A 261 23.31 3.76 20.84
CA ALA A 261 23.65 4.30 19.53
C ALA A 261 22.86 3.60 18.40
N ASP A 262 22.58 2.31 18.56
CA ASP A 262 21.73 1.54 17.64
C ASP A 262 20.28 2.02 17.70
N HIS A 263 19.76 2.29 18.88
CA HIS A 263 18.43 2.87 19.03
C HIS A 263 18.33 4.23 18.33
N ALA A 264 19.36 5.08 18.46
CA ALA A 264 19.38 6.37 17.76
C ALA A 264 19.36 6.19 16.22
N ARG A 265 20.12 5.21 15.71
CA ARG A 265 20.11 4.83 14.28
C ARG A 265 18.76 4.27 13.85
N ALA A 266 18.13 3.43 14.68
CA ALA A 266 16.77 2.90 14.42
C ALA A 266 15.75 4.04 14.28
N TRP A 267 15.78 5.03 15.19
CA TRP A 267 14.90 6.21 15.09
C TRP A 267 15.16 7.05 13.85
N ALA A 268 16.41 7.23 13.46
CA ALA A 268 16.76 7.96 12.25
C ALA A 268 16.31 7.20 10.98
N ALA A 269 16.49 5.88 10.92
CA ALA A 269 16.01 5.05 9.82
C ALA A 269 14.48 5.06 9.72
N ALA A 270 13.78 4.99 10.86
CA ALA A 270 12.33 5.12 10.92
C ALA A 270 11.85 6.48 10.40
N LEU A 271 12.57 7.56 10.72
CA LEU A 271 12.28 8.90 10.19
C LEU A 271 12.43 8.96 8.66
N VAL A 272 13.51 8.40 8.12
CA VAL A 272 13.73 8.35 6.66
C VAL A 272 12.63 7.54 5.97
N LEU A 273 12.28 6.38 6.51
CA LEU A 273 11.20 5.54 5.97
C LEU A 273 9.85 6.27 6.01
N LEU A 274 9.54 6.94 7.12
CA LEU A 274 8.32 7.74 7.27
C LEU A 274 8.26 8.88 6.25
N LEU A 275 9.36 9.62 6.07
CA LEU A 275 9.46 10.69 5.09
C LEU A 275 9.32 10.15 3.65
N PHE A 276 9.91 9.00 3.36
CA PHE A 276 9.76 8.33 2.06
C PHE A 276 8.29 7.95 1.79
N ILE A 277 7.62 7.30 2.75
CA ILE A 277 6.21 6.92 2.63
C ILE A 277 5.31 8.17 2.49
N LEU A 278 5.57 9.21 3.27
CA LEU A 278 4.83 10.47 3.19
C LEU A 278 5.01 11.15 1.83
N PHE A 279 6.26 11.26 1.36
CA PHE A 279 6.58 11.85 0.07
C PHE A 279 5.94 11.09 -1.09
N THR A 280 6.06 9.77 -1.12
CA THR A 280 5.45 8.92 -2.15
C THR A 280 3.92 9.02 -2.14
N SER A 281 3.30 9.01 -0.96
CA SER A 281 1.84 9.14 -0.80
C SER A 281 1.31 10.50 -1.24
N LEU A 282 2.01 11.60 -0.88
CA LEU A 282 1.64 12.95 -1.31
C LEU A 282 1.84 13.14 -2.82
N SER A 283 2.94 12.62 -3.36
CA SER A 283 3.20 12.65 -4.81
C SER A 283 2.14 11.90 -5.60
N ALA A 284 1.72 10.71 -5.14
CA ALA A 284 0.65 9.95 -5.74
C ALA A 284 -0.68 10.73 -5.75
N ARG A 285 -1.06 11.31 -4.62
CA ARG A 285 -2.27 12.15 -4.51
C ARG A 285 -2.23 13.37 -5.41
N TRP A 286 -1.10 14.05 -5.48
CA TRP A 286 -0.91 15.20 -6.34
C TRP A 286 -1.03 14.85 -7.84
N LEU A 287 -0.46 13.73 -8.26
CA LEU A 287 -0.62 13.21 -9.63
C LEU A 287 -2.09 12.88 -9.94
N ALA A 288 -2.81 12.25 -9.02
CA ALA A 288 -4.22 11.95 -9.16
C ALA A 288 -5.07 13.20 -9.38
N THR A 289 -4.85 14.24 -8.56
CA THR A 289 -5.62 15.50 -8.67
C THR A 289 -5.36 16.25 -9.97
N ARG A 290 -4.13 16.17 -10.50
CA ARG A 290 -3.81 16.76 -11.81
C ARG A 290 -4.43 16.02 -12.98
N GLY A 291 -4.51 14.70 -12.92
CA GLY A 291 -5.16 13.87 -13.94
C GLY A 291 -6.65 14.22 -14.10
N HIS A 292 -7.38 14.35 -12.99
CA HIS A 292 -8.79 14.71 -13.01
C HIS A 292 -9.07 16.11 -13.58
N ARG A 293 -8.23 17.10 -13.29
CA ARG A 293 -8.41 18.47 -13.84
C ARG A 293 -8.26 18.55 -15.36
N ARG A 294 -7.37 17.75 -15.95
CA ARG A 294 -7.21 17.73 -17.42
C ARG A 294 -8.41 17.13 -18.16
N LEU A 295 -9.13 16.19 -17.54
CA LEU A 295 -10.32 15.58 -18.11
C LEU A 295 -11.56 16.47 -17.97
N SER A 296 -11.63 17.35 -16.96
CA SER A 296 -12.73 18.29 -16.76
C SER A 296 -12.61 19.57 -17.61
N THR A 297 -11.42 19.92 -18.09
CA THR A 297 -11.18 21.12 -18.92
C THR A 297 -11.34 20.82 -20.42
N ALA A 298 -11.47 19.55 -20.80
CA ALA A 298 -11.69 19.11 -22.18
C ALA A 298 -13.20 18.90 -22.51
N ARG A 299 -14.10 19.37 -21.65
CA ARG A 299 -15.54 19.53 -21.87
C ARG A 299 -15.86 21.02 -22.04
#